data_b059d488e634c2d5d06b0854043e2933
#
_entry.id   b059d488e634c2d5d06b0854043e2933
#
_cell.length_a   1.000
_cell.length_b   1.000
_cell.length_c   1.000
_cell.angle_alpha   90.00
_cell.angle_beta   90.00
_cell.angle_gamma   90.00
#
_symmetry.space_group_name_H-M   'P 1'
#
loop_
_entity.id
_entity.type
_entity.pdbx_description
1 polymer ?
#
loop_
_entity_poly.entity_id
_entity_poly.type
_entity_poly.pdbx_seq_one_letter_code
_entity_poly.pdbx_strand_id
1 'polypeptide(L)'
;MGQLYRIRTMEDELRVRLMTCEAEILLFLKDNEGGKIRDLCEVSKYSHVTIHEYIRKLTAAGIIAKDVFDGDGRRVRYRLMEKADKVLDDLYVELENLK
;
A
#
# COMPACT_ATOMS: atom_id res chain seq x y z
N MET A 1 -11.14 -2.60 10.31
CA MET A 1 -10.77 -1.57 9.36
C MET A 1 -9.28 -1.38 9.29
N GLY A 2 -8.74 -1.18 8.11
CA GLY A 2 -7.31 -1.02 7.94
C GLY A 2 -6.78 0.34 8.34
N GLN A 3 -5.47 0.41 8.50
CA GLN A 3 -4.79 1.65 8.88
C GLN A 3 -4.85 2.70 7.78
N LEU A 4 -4.86 2.28 6.52
CA LEU A 4 -4.99 3.21 5.40
C LEU A 4 -6.28 4.02 5.52
N TYR A 5 -7.38 3.35 5.81
CA TYR A 5 -8.68 4.00 5.99
C TYR A 5 -8.65 5.01 7.14
N ARG A 6 -8.07 4.62 8.27
CA ARG A 6 -8.00 5.51 9.45
C ARG A 6 -7.20 6.77 9.17
N ILE A 7 -6.05 6.63 8.53
CA ILE A 7 -5.20 7.78 8.20
C ILE A 7 -5.89 8.65 7.15
N ARG A 8 -6.54 8.03 6.16
CA ARG A 8 -7.27 8.77 5.15
C ARG A 8 -8.40 9.61 5.75
N THR A 9 -9.12 9.07 6.72
CA THR A 9 -10.17 9.79 7.42
C THR A 9 -9.61 11.01 8.14
N MET A 10 -8.46 10.85 8.79
CA MET A 10 -7.79 11.97 9.45
C MET A 10 -7.35 13.04 8.45
N GLU A 11 -6.80 12.62 7.31
CA GLU A 11 -6.41 13.56 6.25
C GLU A 11 -7.59 14.39 5.77
N ASP A 12 -8.73 13.73 5.56
CA ASP A 12 -9.92 14.39 5.07
C ASP A 12 -10.50 15.36 6.10
N GLU A 13 -10.50 14.99 7.36
CA GLU A 13 -10.99 15.87 8.43
C GLU A 13 -10.10 17.09 8.62
N LEU A 14 -8.79 16.91 8.59
CA LEU A 14 -7.82 17.98 8.81
C LEU A 14 -7.44 18.73 7.52
N ARG A 15 -7.84 18.19 6.37
CA ARG A 15 -7.49 18.73 5.04
C ARG A 15 -5.99 18.85 4.82
N VAL A 16 -5.27 17.82 5.25
CA VAL A 16 -3.81 17.73 5.08
C VAL A 16 -3.44 16.38 4.48
N ARG A 17 -2.21 16.27 4.02
CA ARG A 17 -1.64 15.01 3.57
C ARG A 17 -0.70 14.48 4.64
N LEU A 18 -1.00 13.32 5.18
CA LEU A 18 -0.17 12.65 6.17
C LEU A 18 0.65 11.52 5.58
N MET A 19 0.18 10.95 4.47
CA MET A 19 0.86 9.82 3.84
C MET A 19 1.57 10.21 2.55
N THR A 20 2.77 9.66 2.38
CA THR A 20 3.45 9.69 1.09
C THR A 20 2.80 8.66 0.16
N CYS A 21 3.10 8.73 -1.12
CA CYS A 21 2.63 7.72 -2.07
C CYS A 21 3.11 6.33 -1.68
N GLU A 22 4.37 6.23 -1.25
CA GLU A 22 4.94 4.96 -0.78
C GLU A 22 4.16 4.41 0.41
N ALA A 23 3.82 5.26 1.38
CA ALA A 23 3.05 4.84 2.54
C ALA A 23 1.66 4.33 2.13
N GLU A 24 0.98 5.01 1.19
CA GLU A 24 -0.31 4.53 0.71
C GLU A 24 -0.20 3.14 0.09
N ILE A 25 0.82 2.92 -0.72
CA ILE A 25 1.04 1.63 -1.38
C ILE A 25 1.24 0.54 -0.33
N LEU A 26 2.15 0.78 0.62
CA LEU A 26 2.49 -0.23 1.62
C LEU A 26 1.31 -0.55 2.54
N LEU A 27 0.59 0.47 2.99
CA LEU A 27 -0.57 0.27 3.85
C LEU A 27 -1.72 -0.42 3.11
N PHE A 28 -1.92 -0.06 1.84
CA PHE A 28 -2.93 -0.73 1.02
C PHE A 28 -2.63 -2.23 0.90
N LEU A 29 -1.38 -2.59 0.60
CA LEU A 29 -1.00 -3.99 0.45
C LEU A 29 -1.06 -4.72 1.78
N LYS A 30 -0.75 -4.07 2.89
CA LYS A 30 -0.86 -4.68 4.21
C LYS A 30 -2.31 -4.93 4.59
N ASP A 31 -3.17 -3.94 4.43
CA ASP A 31 -4.58 -4.04 4.82
C ASP A 31 -5.33 -5.08 4.01
N ASN A 32 -4.93 -5.32 2.77
CA ASN A 32 -5.65 -6.21 1.84
C ASN A 32 -4.92 -7.52 1.58
N GLU A 33 -3.82 -7.78 2.29
CA GLU A 33 -3.00 -8.97 2.09
C GLU A 33 -2.55 -9.14 0.63
N GLY A 34 -2.18 -8.03 0.02
CA GLY A 34 -1.86 -7.94 -1.39
C GLY A 34 -3.02 -7.33 -2.17
N GLY A 35 -2.76 -6.95 -3.40
CA GLY A 35 -3.82 -6.35 -4.19
C GLY A 35 -3.42 -5.91 -5.57
N LYS A 36 -4.40 -5.40 -6.28
CA LYS A 36 -4.22 -4.87 -7.63
C LYS A 36 -4.01 -3.37 -7.56
N ILE A 37 -3.10 -2.87 -8.38
CA ILE A 37 -2.83 -1.42 -8.44
C ILE A 37 -4.07 -0.64 -8.86
N ARG A 38 -4.90 -1.21 -9.71
CA ARG A 38 -6.15 -0.59 -10.10
C ARG A 38 -7.01 -0.21 -8.89
N ASP A 39 -7.12 -1.13 -7.93
CA ASP A 39 -7.93 -0.88 -6.73
C ASP A 39 -7.30 0.21 -5.86
N LEU A 40 -5.98 0.25 -5.77
CA LEU A 40 -5.27 1.31 -5.08
C LEU A 40 -5.51 2.66 -5.74
N CYS A 41 -5.46 2.71 -7.07
CA CYS A 41 -5.67 3.96 -7.81
C CYS A 41 -7.04 4.58 -7.55
N GLU A 42 -8.04 3.76 -7.28
CA GLU A 42 -9.38 4.25 -6.99
C GLU A 42 -9.48 5.00 -5.66
N VAL A 43 -8.63 4.66 -4.70
CA VAL A 43 -8.67 5.25 -3.36
C VAL A 43 -7.51 6.20 -3.07
N SER A 44 -6.51 6.24 -3.93
CA SER A 44 -5.32 7.05 -3.72
C SER A 44 -5.57 8.51 -4.09
N LYS A 45 -4.84 9.40 -3.43
CA LYS A 45 -4.81 10.82 -3.77
C LYS A 45 -3.70 11.16 -4.75
N TYR A 46 -2.94 10.17 -5.20
CA TYR A 46 -1.85 10.35 -6.15
C TYR A 46 -2.29 9.88 -7.54
N SER A 47 -1.64 10.42 -8.57
CA SER A 47 -1.96 10.04 -9.95
C SER A 47 -1.49 8.61 -10.25
N HIS A 48 -2.09 7.99 -11.27
CA HIS A 48 -1.67 6.67 -11.75
C HIS A 48 -0.19 6.66 -12.12
N VAL A 49 0.29 7.72 -12.74
CA VAL A 49 1.69 7.82 -13.16
C VAL A 49 2.60 7.77 -11.94
N THR A 50 2.28 8.54 -10.90
CA THR A 50 3.06 8.57 -9.68
C THR A 50 3.03 7.21 -8.98
N ILE A 51 1.86 6.60 -8.87
CA ILE A 51 1.71 5.29 -8.23
C ILE A 51 2.54 4.24 -8.95
N HIS A 52 2.44 4.16 -10.28
CA HIS A 52 3.20 3.18 -11.05
C HIS A 52 4.72 3.40 -10.95
N GLU A 53 5.14 4.65 -10.87
CA GLU A 53 6.56 4.95 -10.68
C GLU A 53 7.07 4.41 -9.36
N TYR A 54 6.34 4.62 -8.27
CA TYR A 54 6.73 4.11 -6.95
C TYR A 54 6.61 2.60 -6.85
N ILE A 55 5.59 2.01 -7.49
CA ILE A 55 5.47 0.55 -7.57
C ILE A 55 6.73 -0.04 -8.19
N ARG A 56 7.22 0.55 -9.28
CA ARG A 56 8.43 0.08 -9.94
C ARG A 56 9.64 0.21 -9.02
N LYS A 57 9.78 1.33 -8.33
CA LYS A 57 10.88 1.56 -7.40
C LYS A 57 10.86 0.58 -6.22
N LEU A 58 9.69 0.37 -5.63
CA LEU A 58 9.54 -0.55 -4.51
C LEU A 58 9.79 -2.00 -4.92
N THR A 59 9.38 -2.38 -6.12
CA THR A 59 9.62 -3.71 -6.65
C THR A 59 11.13 -3.91 -6.88
N ALA A 60 11.79 -2.93 -7.47
CA ALA A 60 13.24 -2.99 -7.71
C ALA A 60 14.03 -3.06 -6.40
N ALA A 61 13.53 -2.43 -5.35
CA ALA A 61 14.18 -2.44 -4.03
C ALA A 61 13.89 -3.71 -3.22
N GLY A 62 13.03 -4.61 -3.73
CA GLY A 62 12.69 -5.84 -3.03
C GLY A 62 11.74 -5.66 -1.86
N ILE A 63 11.03 -4.55 -1.81
CA ILE A 63 10.07 -4.26 -0.74
C ILE A 63 8.71 -4.88 -1.03
N ILE A 64 8.32 -4.87 -2.31
CA ILE A 64 7.11 -5.53 -2.78
C ILE A 64 7.45 -6.48 -3.92
N ALA A 65 6.57 -7.42 -4.19
CA ALA A 65 6.74 -8.38 -5.28
C ALA A 65 5.50 -8.39 -6.16
N LYS A 66 5.73 -8.64 -7.44
CA LYS A 66 4.69 -8.74 -8.45
C LYS A 66 4.37 -10.21 -8.69
N ASP A 67 3.10 -10.58 -8.55
CA ASP A 67 2.63 -11.93 -8.86
C ASP A 67 1.75 -11.86 -10.10
N VAL A 68 2.05 -12.70 -11.08
CA VAL A 68 1.28 -12.79 -12.33
C VAL A 68 0.47 -14.07 -12.29
N PHE A 69 -0.84 -13.95 -12.46
CA PHE A 69 -1.74 -15.09 -12.51
C PHE A 69 -2.15 -15.35 -13.94
N ASP A 70 -2.38 -16.62 -14.27
CA ASP A 70 -2.89 -17.11 -15.57
C ASP A 70 -1.93 -16.99 -16.75
N GLY A 71 -0.70 -16.54 -16.55
CA GLY A 71 0.31 -16.51 -17.58
C GLY A 71 0.09 -15.53 -18.73
N ASP A 72 -1.01 -14.77 -18.75
CA ASP A 72 -1.28 -13.80 -19.82
C ASP A 72 -0.97 -12.36 -19.44
N GLY A 73 -0.48 -12.14 -18.24
CA GLY A 73 -0.09 -10.81 -17.76
C GLY A 73 -1.24 -9.87 -17.42
N ARG A 74 -2.49 -10.30 -17.59
CA ARG A 74 -3.66 -9.44 -17.32
C ARG A 74 -4.04 -9.40 -15.86
N ARG A 75 -3.75 -10.46 -15.12
CA ARG A 75 -4.04 -10.53 -13.69
C ARG A 75 -2.76 -10.40 -12.91
N VAL A 76 -2.42 -9.17 -12.61
CA VAL A 76 -1.22 -8.86 -11.84
C VAL A 76 -1.63 -8.35 -10.48
N ARG A 77 -1.08 -8.95 -9.45
CA ARG A 77 -1.24 -8.49 -8.08
C ARG A 77 0.12 -8.20 -7.50
N TYR A 78 0.15 -7.37 -6.50
CA TYR A 78 1.36 -7.05 -5.77
C TYR A 78 1.19 -7.46 -4.32
N ARG A 79 2.28 -7.82 -3.68
CA ARG A 79 2.27 -8.19 -2.26
C ARG A 79 3.52 -7.64 -1.59
N LEU A 80 3.45 -7.51 -0.27
CA LEU A 80 4.63 -7.13 0.51
C LEU A 80 5.60 -8.30 0.57
N MET A 81 6.88 -8.00 0.47
CA MET A 81 7.91 -9.00 0.75
C MET A 81 7.96 -9.21 2.27
N GLU A 82 8.47 -10.36 2.68
CA GLU A 82 8.45 -10.79 4.08
C GLU A 82 9.00 -9.75 5.05
N LYS A 83 10.11 -9.13 4.71
CA LYS A 83 10.74 -8.13 5.56
C LYS A 83 9.84 -6.90 5.78
N ALA A 84 9.25 -6.41 4.71
CA ALA A 84 8.36 -5.25 4.78
C ALA A 84 7.07 -5.59 5.53
N ASP A 85 6.55 -6.79 5.30
CA ASP A 85 5.35 -7.26 5.99
C ASP A 85 5.56 -7.31 7.49
N LYS A 86 6.72 -7.81 7.91
CA LYS A 86 7.06 -7.90 9.33
C LYS A 86 7.19 -6.52 9.98
N VAL A 87 7.83 -5.58 9.31
CA VAL A 87 7.97 -4.22 9.82
C VAL A 87 6.59 -3.57 10.01
N LEU A 88 5.69 -3.78 9.04
CA LEU A 88 4.34 -3.25 9.15
C LEU A 88 3.52 -3.94 10.23
N ASP A 89 3.72 -5.24 10.45
CA ASP A 89 3.09 -5.94 11.57
C ASP A 89 3.45 -5.27 12.89
N ASP A 90 4.73 -4.99 13.09
CA ASP A 90 5.22 -4.34 14.31
C ASP A 90 4.61 -2.95 14.47
N LEU A 91 4.53 -2.18 13.38
CA LEU A 91 3.91 -0.87 13.41
C LEU A 91 2.43 -0.94 13.79
N TYR A 92 1.70 -1.89 13.20
CA TYR A 92 0.27 -2.05 13.48
C TYR A 92 0.01 -2.40 14.94
N VAL A 93 0.87 -3.25 15.52
CA VAL A 93 0.77 -3.58 16.94
C VAL A 93 0.95 -2.32 17.79
N GLU A 94 1.96 -1.52 17.49
CA GLU A 94 2.18 -0.27 18.22
C GLU A 94 1.03 0.72 18.09
N LEU A 95 0.44 0.84 16.91
CA LEU A 95 -0.69 1.73 16.69
C LEU A 95 -1.91 1.29 17.50
N GLU A 96 -2.11 -0.01 17.66
CA GLU A 96 -3.21 -0.52 18.48
C GLU A 96 -2.98 -0.26 19.97
N ASN A 97 -1.73 -0.27 20.41
CA ASN A 97 -1.40 -0.04 21.81
C ASN A 97 -1.48 1.43 22.22
N LEU A 98 -1.62 2.35 21.27
CA LEU A 98 -1.72 3.78 21.54
C LEU A 98 -3.12 4.21 21.97
N LYS A 99 -4.07 3.33 22.00
CA LYS A 99 -5.45 3.65 22.37
C LYS A 99 -5.60 3.82 23.88
#